data_b6acee68b3f12356e8c1caf3231c17b7
#
_entry.id   b6acee68b3f12356e8c1caf3231c17b7
#
_cell.length_a   1.000
_cell.length_b   1.000
_cell.length_c   1.000
_cell.angle_alpha   90.00
_cell.angle_beta   90.00
_cell.angle_gamma   90.00
#
_symmetry.space_group_name_H-M   'P 1'
#
loop_
_entity.id
_entity.type
_entity.pdbx_description
1 polymer ?
#
loop_
_entity_poly.entity_id
_entity_poly.type
_entity_poly.pdbx_seq_one_letter_code
_entity_poly.pdbx_strand_id
1 'polypeptide(L)'
;MNQKKGVIRGICISPRRGTAKYPVETAKIVPDWGIEEDAHGGKWHRQISLLALEKIEAFREKGADVDFGAFGENLIVEGFDLRNVPVDSEIRIGDAVRLKVTQIG
;
A
#
# COMPACT_ATOMS: atom_id res chain seq x y z
N MET A 1 -4.52 22.12 -11.33
CA MET A 1 -3.35 21.27 -11.52
C MET A 1 -3.52 19.93 -10.82
N ASN A 2 -3.27 18.87 -11.54
CA ASN A 2 -3.39 17.54 -10.96
C ASN A 2 -2.23 17.22 -10.05
N GLN A 3 -2.54 16.87 -8.82
CA GLN A 3 -1.55 16.44 -7.88
C GLN A 3 -1.37 14.93 -8.02
N LYS A 4 -0.31 14.53 -8.70
CA LYS A 4 0.00 13.12 -8.92
C LYS A 4 1.21 12.68 -8.12
N LYS A 5 1.44 13.34 -7.01
CA LYS A 5 2.50 13.00 -6.07
C LYS A 5 1.93 12.84 -4.69
N GLY A 6 2.44 11.86 -3.99
CA GLY A 6 2.08 11.63 -2.60
C GLY A 6 3.29 11.22 -1.79
N VAL A 7 3.08 11.00 -0.53
CA VAL A 7 4.13 10.61 0.40
C VAL A 7 3.75 9.28 1.05
N ILE A 8 4.69 8.35 1.12
CA ILE A 8 4.47 7.12 1.86
C ILE A 8 4.65 7.42 3.34
N ARG A 9 3.58 7.19 4.11
CA ARG A 9 3.55 7.44 5.54
C ARG A 9 3.71 6.18 6.38
N GLY A 10 3.54 5.02 5.79
CA GLY A 10 3.67 3.78 6.52
C GLY A 10 3.92 2.61 5.59
N ILE A 11 4.63 1.61 6.12
CA ILE A 11 4.92 0.36 5.45
C ILE A 11 4.54 -0.75 6.41
N CYS A 12 3.69 -1.67 5.97
CA CYS A 12 3.23 -2.77 6.82
C CYS A 12 3.42 -4.11 6.13
N ILE A 13 3.82 -5.10 6.88
CA ILE A 13 3.99 -6.46 6.39
C ILE A 13 3.37 -7.46 7.35
N SER A 14 3.10 -8.65 6.86
CA SER A 14 2.75 -9.79 7.69
C SER A 14 3.55 -10.99 7.22
N PRO A 15 4.25 -11.69 8.12
CA PRO A 15 5.09 -12.84 7.72
C PRO A 15 4.27 -14.06 7.33
N ARG A 16 2.99 -14.13 7.72
CA ARG A 16 2.12 -15.25 7.43
C ARG A 16 0.74 -14.78 6.96
N ARG A 17 0.13 -15.54 6.06
CA ARG A 17 -1.24 -15.28 5.63
C ARG A 17 -2.18 -15.41 6.81
N GLY A 18 -3.21 -14.58 6.82
CA GLY A 18 -4.22 -14.60 7.87
C GLY A 18 -3.83 -13.90 9.14
N THR A 19 -2.65 -13.32 9.20
CA THR A 19 -2.23 -12.52 10.35
C THR A 19 -2.33 -11.03 10.01
N ALA A 20 -2.52 -10.21 11.04
CA ALA A 20 -2.55 -8.77 10.85
C ALA A 20 -1.18 -8.26 10.40
N LYS A 21 -1.18 -7.27 9.53
CA LYS A 21 0.06 -6.60 9.14
C LYS A 21 0.51 -5.66 10.25
N TYR A 22 1.81 -5.49 10.38
CA TYR A 22 2.38 -4.58 11.37
C TYR A 22 3.36 -3.61 10.71
N PRO A 23 3.53 -2.41 11.29
CA PRO A 23 4.42 -1.40 10.71
C PRO A 23 5.89 -1.79 10.79
N VAL A 24 6.63 -1.44 9.73
CA VAL A 24 8.08 -1.54 9.69
C VAL A 24 8.65 -0.24 9.16
N GLU A 25 9.90 0.04 9.45
CA GLU A 25 10.55 1.27 9.00
C GLU A 25 10.99 1.21 7.55
N THR A 26 11.44 0.05 7.11
CA THR A 26 11.95 -0.15 5.77
C THR A 26 11.46 -1.48 5.23
N ALA A 27 11.38 -1.57 3.91
CA ALA A 27 11.04 -2.81 3.24
C ALA A 27 11.73 -2.85 1.88
N LYS A 28 12.00 -4.07 1.42
CA LYS A 28 12.59 -4.28 0.10
C LYS A 28 11.51 -4.80 -0.83
N ILE A 29 11.36 -4.13 -1.96
CA ILE A 29 10.43 -4.56 -3.00
C ILE A 29 11.20 -5.37 -4.04
N VAL A 30 10.71 -6.58 -4.28
CA VAL A 30 11.33 -7.51 -5.22
C VAL A 30 10.52 -7.51 -6.52
N PRO A 31 11.16 -7.29 -7.68
CA PRO A 31 10.45 -7.25 -8.96
C PRO A 31 9.63 -8.52 -9.18
N ASP A 32 8.42 -8.33 -9.69
CA ASP A 32 7.48 -9.40 -10.02
C ASP A 32 7.18 -10.35 -8.85
N TRP A 33 7.28 -9.84 -7.64
CA TRP A 33 7.01 -10.65 -6.45
C TRP A 33 6.26 -9.86 -5.38
N GLY A 34 6.75 -8.69 -4.99
CA GLY A 34 6.13 -7.87 -3.96
C GLY A 34 7.13 -7.44 -2.91
N ILE A 35 6.67 -7.30 -1.67
CA ILE A 35 7.53 -6.91 -0.56
C ILE A 35 8.18 -8.15 0.05
N GLU A 36 9.50 -8.13 0.18
CA GLU A 36 10.24 -9.20 0.83
C GLU A 36 9.72 -9.39 2.26
N GLU A 37 9.56 -10.63 2.67
CA GLU A 37 9.04 -11.03 3.98
C GLU A 37 7.55 -10.75 4.19
N ASP A 38 6.81 -10.33 3.17
CA ASP A 38 5.36 -10.18 3.27
C ASP A 38 4.65 -11.41 2.70
N ALA A 39 3.61 -11.85 3.39
CA ALA A 39 2.87 -13.05 3.02
C ALA A 39 2.13 -12.93 1.69
N HIS A 40 1.84 -11.71 1.25
CA HIS A 40 1.17 -11.48 -0.03
C HIS A 40 2.11 -11.44 -1.22
N GLY A 41 3.42 -11.54 -1.00
CA GLY A 41 4.38 -11.64 -2.08
C GLY A 41 4.16 -12.91 -2.90
N GLY A 42 4.51 -12.84 -4.18
CA GLY A 42 4.37 -13.98 -5.09
C GLY A 42 3.94 -13.56 -6.47
N LYS A 43 3.87 -14.53 -7.37
CA LYS A 43 3.51 -14.27 -8.77
C LYS A 43 2.00 -14.27 -8.96
N TRP A 44 1.37 -13.19 -8.53
CA TRP A 44 -0.07 -13.01 -8.70
C TRP A 44 -0.37 -11.52 -8.75
N HIS A 45 -1.65 -11.16 -8.92
CA HIS A 45 -2.03 -9.76 -9.20
C HIS A 45 -2.13 -8.87 -7.96
N ARG A 46 -2.02 -9.40 -6.76
CA ARG A 46 -2.15 -8.63 -5.52
C ARG A 46 -0.87 -8.66 -4.67
N GLN A 47 0.25 -8.43 -5.31
CA GLN A 47 1.54 -8.50 -4.64
C GLN A 47 1.73 -7.42 -3.57
N ILE A 48 1.25 -6.21 -3.85
CA ILE A 48 1.37 -5.07 -2.93
C ILE A 48 0.06 -4.32 -2.94
N SER A 49 -0.43 -3.98 -1.74
CA SER A 49 -1.64 -3.18 -1.61
C SER A 49 -1.34 -1.81 -1.02
N LEU A 50 -2.01 -0.80 -1.56
CA LEU A 50 -1.86 0.59 -1.15
C LEU A 50 -3.18 1.09 -0.58
N LEU A 51 -3.11 1.93 0.46
CA LEU A 51 -4.29 2.54 1.06
C LEU A 51 -3.99 4.00 1.36
N ALA A 52 -4.97 4.86 1.12
CA ALA A 52 -4.82 6.29 1.41
C ALA A 52 -4.88 6.54 2.91
N LEU A 53 -3.94 7.34 3.42
CA LEU A 53 -3.94 7.75 4.82
C LEU A 53 -5.25 8.48 5.16
N GLU A 54 -5.75 9.29 4.24
CA GLU A 54 -6.99 10.03 4.42
C GLU A 54 -8.18 9.11 4.72
N LYS A 55 -8.17 7.92 4.16
CA LYS A 55 -9.22 6.93 4.44
C LYS A 55 -9.11 6.38 5.85
N ILE A 56 -7.90 6.10 6.30
CA ILE A 56 -7.66 5.63 7.66
C ILE A 56 -8.10 6.70 8.66
N GLU A 57 -7.75 7.93 8.40
CA GLU A 57 -8.13 9.05 9.27
C GLU A 57 -9.65 9.25 9.32
N ALA A 58 -10.32 9.07 8.20
CA ALA A 58 -11.78 9.16 8.16
C ALA A 58 -12.44 8.09 9.03
N PHE A 59 -11.90 6.88 9.04
CA PHE A 59 -12.39 5.83 9.94
C PHE A 59 -12.15 6.17 11.40
N ARG A 60 -10.98 6.72 11.72
CA ARG A 60 -10.65 7.14 13.08
C ARG A 60 -11.58 8.23 13.57
N GLU A 61 -11.95 9.18 12.72
CA GLU A 61 -12.87 10.24 13.04
C GLU A 61 -14.28 9.71 13.36
N LYS A 62 -14.63 8.58 12.77
CA LYS A 62 -15.91 7.92 13.07
C LYS A 62 -15.86 7.04 14.30
N GLY A 63 -14.75 7.06 15.03
CA GLY A 63 -14.60 6.31 16.27
C GLY A 63 -13.92 4.97 16.13
N ALA A 64 -13.46 4.60 14.94
CA ALA A 64 -12.76 3.33 14.77
C ALA A 64 -11.34 3.42 15.33
N ASP A 65 -10.97 2.43 16.14
CA ASP A 65 -9.64 2.35 16.72
C ASP A 65 -8.80 1.43 15.83
N VAL A 66 -8.23 2.02 14.77
CA VAL A 66 -7.48 1.26 13.78
C VAL A 66 -6.07 1.81 13.63
N ASP A 67 -5.11 0.90 13.55
CA ASP A 67 -3.71 1.22 13.30
C ASP A 67 -3.35 0.91 11.86
N PHE A 68 -2.18 1.36 11.44
CA PHE A 68 -1.65 0.97 10.13
C PHE A 68 -1.56 -0.54 10.06
N GLY A 69 -1.98 -1.10 8.93
CA GLY A 69 -2.01 -2.54 8.73
C GLY A 69 -3.35 -3.19 9.04
N ALA A 70 -4.25 -2.48 9.71
CA ALA A 70 -5.54 -3.04 10.13
C ALA A 70 -6.41 -3.50 8.96
N PHE A 71 -6.26 -2.89 7.78
CA PHE A 71 -7.01 -3.26 6.59
C PHE A 71 -6.25 -4.21 5.67
N GLY A 72 -5.12 -4.73 6.11
CA GLY A 72 -4.29 -5.61 5.30
C GLY A 72 -3.44 -4.88 4.28
N GLU A 73 -3.30 -3.57 4.40
CA GLU A 73 -2.53 -2.76 3.46
C GLU A 73 -1.03 -2.85 3.72
N ASN A 74 -0.24 -2.70 2.66
CA ASN A 74 1.20 -2.65 2.75
C ASN A 74 1.72 -1.23 2.83
N LEU A 75 1.29 -0.35 1.93
CA LEU A 75 1.78 1.02 1.86
C LEU A 75 0.65 1.98 2.16
N ILE A 76 0.88 2.87 3.10
CA ILE A 76 -0.05 3.95 3.43
C ILE A 76 0.46 5.21 2.76
N VAL A 77 -0.37 5.82 1.92
CA VAL A 77 0.00 6.93 1.06
C VAL A 77 -0.84 8.16 1.38
N GLU A 78 -0.18 9.28 1.57
CA GLU A 78 -0.85 10.55 1.83
C GLU A 78 -0.76 11.47 0.61
N GLY A 79 -1.86 12.16 0.30
CA GLY A 79 -1.86 13.20 -0.71
C GLY A 79 -1.90 12.72 -2.15
N PHE A 80 -2.18 11.45 -2.37
CA PHE A 80 -2.25 10.88 -3.71
C PHE A 80 -3.62 10.22 -3.92
N ASP A 81 -4.27 10.56 -5.02
CA ASP A 81 -5.61 10.05 -5.30
C ASP A 81 -5.55 8.65 -5.91
N LEU A 82 -5.46 7.65 -5.06
CA LEU A 82 -5.39 6.25 -5.48
C LEU A 82 -6.66 5.78 -6.20
N ARG A 83 -7.79 6.37 -5.89
CA ARG A 83 -9.08 5.97 -6.44
C ARG A 83 -9.19 6.16 -7.94
N ASN A 84 -8.55 7.21 -8.44
CA ASN A 84 -8.66 7.60 -9.83
C ASN A 84 -7.46 7.20 -10.67
N VAL A 85 -6.61 6.32 -10.15
CA VAL A 85 -5.50 5.77 -10.93
C VAL A 85 -6.02 4.65 -11.81
N PRO A 86 -5.88 4.74 -13.14
CA PRO A 86 -6.38 3.69 -14.01
C PRO A 86 -5.66 2.35 -13.81
N VAL A 87 -6.41 1.26 -13.97
CA VAL A 87 -5.80 -0.06 -14.03
C VAL A 87 -4.85 -0.11 -15.23
N ASP A 88 -3.76 -0.82 -15.09
CA ASP A 88 -2.65 -0.93 -16.04
C ASP A 88 -1.72 0.28 -16.08
N SER A 89 -2.00 1.32 -15.31
CA SER A 89 -1.07 2.43 -15.17
C SER A 89 0.06 2.08 -14.20
N GLU A 90 1.06 2.94 -14.16
CA GLU A 90 2.25 2.74 -13.35
C GLU A 90 2.32 3.79 -12.25
N ILE A 91 2.65 3.34 -11.04
CA ILE A 91 2.94 4.22 -9.91
C ILE A 91 4.43 4.08 -9.61
N ARG A 92 5.13 5.21 -9.55
CA ARG A 92 6.55 5.20 -9.19
C ARG A 92 6.76 5.56 -7.74
N ILE A 93 7.68 4.86 -7.10
CA ILE A 93 8.09 5.13 -5.72
C ILE A 93 9.59 5.36 -5.73
N GLY A 94 10.02 6.58 -5.41
CA GLY A 94 11.43 6.94 -5.48
C GLY A 94 11.96 6.82 -6.89
N ASP A 95 13.23 6.44 -7.01
CA ASP A 95 13.93 6.38 -8.29
C ASP A 95 13.90 5.02 -8.95
N ALA A 96 13.62 3.97 -8.19
CA ALA A 96 13.84 2.61 -8.67
C ALA A 96 12.58 1.74 -8.68
N VAL A 97 11.58 2.04 -7.87
CA VAL A 97 10.42 1.16 -7.73
C VAL A 97 9.28 1.61 -8.64
N ARG A 98 8.73 0.65 -9.37
CA ARG A 98 7.57 0.88 -10.22
C ARG A 98 6.53 -0.20 -9.95
N LEU A 99 5.32 0.23 -9.69
CA LEU A 99 4.20 -0.66 -9.43
C LEU A 99 3.19 -0.53 -10.55
N LYS A 100 2.73 -1.66 -11.07
CA LYS A 100 1.64 -1.67 -12.04
C LYS A 100 0.32 -1.83 -11.29
N VAL A 101 -0.64 -0.97 -11.58
CA VAL A 101 -1.96 -1.03 -10.97
C VAL A 101 -2.75 -2.16 -11.62
N THR A 102 -3.10 -3.15 -10.83
CA THR A 102 -3.83 -4.33 -11.34
C THR A 102 -5.29 -4.33 -10.93
N GLN A 103 -5.61 -3.64 -9.84
CA GLN A 103 -6.96 -3.65 -9.30
C GLN A 103 -7.18 -2.44 -8.40
N ILE A 104 -8.38 -1.90 -8.43
CA ILE A 104 -8.81 -0.84 -7.51
C ILE A 104 -9.97 -1.41 -6.69
N GLY A 105 -9.80 -1.37 -5.38
CA GLY A 105 -10.78 -1.92 -4.46
C GLY A 105 -11.71 -0.91 -3.84
#